data_8d2827356de6735b2c25f74d4060292e
#
_entry.id   8d2827356de6735b2c25f74d4060292e
#
_cell.length_a   1.000
_cell.length_b   1.000
_cell.length_c   1.000
_cell.angle_alpha   90.00
_cell.angle_beta   90.00
_cell.angle_gamma   90.00
#
_symmetry.space_group_name_H-M   'P 1'
#
loop_
_entity.id
_entity.type
_entity.pdbx_description
1 polymer ?
#
loop_
_entity_poly.entity_id
_entity_poly.type
_entity_poly.pdbx_seq_one_letter_code
_entity_poly.pdbx_strand_id
1 'polypeptide(L)'
;MGEHLEIELKWGLDASGHATLASELERLLGAPRRLAQDNRFFDTADRRLRRAMLNLRLRRENDALLMTCKGRAGIGNAGEHRHTEWEEWIDPTWWVDIDDGRLDAARLPLPEPVRQSLGDGELHALGGFRNLRLEFHHPGQPGALLCLDRTDFLGQRTDYELEIETTAPERHASEWRKRLDSWGVAITPQMMTKFARFLTLSGA
;
A
#
# COMPACT_ATOMS: atom_id res chain seq x y z
N MET A 1 -11.73 13.60 6.08
CA MET A 1 -10.55 12.71 6.23
C MET A 1 -10.44 12.28 7.69
N GLY A 2 -10.41 10.98 7.95
CA GLY A 2 -10.25 10.40 9.29
C GLY A 2 -8.85 9.84 9.50
N GLU A 3 -8.32 9.97 10.73
CA GLU A 3 -7.11 9.26 11.15
C GLU A 3 -7.50 7.87 11.65
N HIS A 4 -6.78 6.85 11.22
CA HIS A 4 -6.94 5.50 11.73
C HIS A 4 -5.60 4.77 11.86
N LEU A 5 -5.56 3.76 12.72
CA LEU A 5 -4.42 2.85 12.84
C LEU A 5 -4.63 1.68 11.88
N GLU A 6 -3.77 1.56 10.89
CA GLU A 6 -3.71 0.40 10.02
C GLU A 6 -2.74 -0.63 10.60
N ILE A 7 -3.20 -1.86 10.73
CA ILE A 7 -2.37 -3.02 11.10
C ILE A 7 -2.47 -4.04 9.99
N GLU A 8 -1.35 -4.41 9.41
CA GLU A 8 -1.29 -5.35 8.31
C GLU A 8 -0.17 -6.39 8.49
N LEU A 9 -0.43 -7.60 8.07
CA LEU A 9 0.56 -8.65 7.92
C LEU A 9 0.99 -8.67 6.47
N LYS A 10 2.31 -8.70 6.20
CA LYS A 10 2.86 -8.73 4.85
C LYS A 10 3.77 -9.93 4.65
N TRP A 11 3.46 -10.71 3.62
CA TRP A 11 4.27 -11.84 3.22
C TRP A 11 4.60 -11.80 1.74
N GLY A 12 5.89 -11.88 1.45
CA GLY A 12 6.40 -12.03 0.08
C GLY A 12 6.13 -13.42 -0.45
N LEU A 13 5.81 -13.48 -1.74
CA LEU A 13 5.52 -14.67 -2.51
C LEU A 13 6.43 -14.72 -3.75
N ASP A 14 6.60 -15.89 -4.31
CA ASP A 14 7.05 -16.00 -5.70
C ASP A 14 5.84 -15.97 -6.67
N ALA A 15 6.12 -15.92 -7.96
CA ALA A 15 5.08 -15.83 -8.99
C ALA A 15 4.15 -17.07 -8.98
N SER A 16 4.68 -18.25 -8.70
CA SER A 16 3.90 -19.50 -8.67
C SER A 16 3.01 -19.56 -7.44
N GLY A 17 3.53 -19.17 -6.28
CA GLY A 17 2.77 -19.06 -5.02
C GLY A 17 1.65 -18.03 -5.12
N HIS A 18 1.90 -16.87 -5.76
CA HIS A 18 0.86 -15.88 -6.03
C HIS A 18 -0.26 -16.44 -6.91
N ALA A 19 0.07 -17.16 -7.99
CA ALA A 19 -0.92 -17.75 -8.88
C ALA A 19 -1.76 -18.84 -8.18
N THR A 20 -1.09 -19.72 -7.41
CA THR A 20 -1.75 -20.74 -6.61
C THR A 20 -2.70 -20.11 -5.59
N LEU A 21 -2.20 -19.11 -4.86
CA LEU A 21 -2.98 -18.41 -3.83
C LEU A 21 -4.20 -17.69 -4.42
N ALA A 22 -4.07 -17.05 -5.59
CA ALA A 22 -5.18 -16.41 -6.26
C ALA A 22 -6.32 -17.42 -6.55
N SER A 23 -5.98 -18.60 -7.08
CA SER A 23 -6.94 -19.66 -7.38
C SER A 23 -7.59 -20.22 -6.11
N GLU A 24 -6.82 -20.46 -5.06
CA GLU A 24 -7.34 -21.00 -3.80
C GLU A 24 -8.22 -19.99 -3.05
N LEU A 25 -7.86 -18.71 -3.06
CA LEU A 25 -8.70 -17.66 -2.47
C LEU A 25 -10.00 -17.49 -3.25
N GLU A 26 -9.96 -17.49 -4.57
CA GLU A 26 -11.19 -17.39 -5.39
C GLU A 26 -12.11 -18.59 -5.18
N ARG A 27 -11.55 -19.80 -5.05
CA ARG A 27 -12.32 -21.02 -4.74
C ARG A 27 -12.96 -20.96 -3.33
N LEU A 28 -12.25 -20.38 -2.36
CA LEU A 28 -12.69 -20.33 -0.96
C LEU A 28 -13.66 -19.19 -0.69
N LEU A 29 -13.40 -17.99 -1.26
CA LEU A 29 -14.04 -16.73 -0.90
C LEU A 29 -14.90 -16.14 -2.02
N GLY A 30 -14.84 -16.72 -3.21
CA GLY A 30 -15.50 -16.17 -4.41
C GLY A 30 -14.63 -15.18 -5.18
N ALA A 31 -15.22 -14.57 -6.20
CA ALA A 31 -14.51 -13.64 -7.07
C ALA A 31 -13.99 -12.41 -6.32
N PRO A 32 -12.73 -12.01 -6.52
CA PRO A 32 -12.15 -10.83 -5.89
C PRO A 32 -12.64 -9.53 -6.52
N ARG A 33 -12.60 -8.45 -5.75
CA ARG A 33 -12.54 -7.10 -6.33
C ARG A 33 -11.16 -6.89 -6.95
N ARG A 34 -11.14 -6.50 -8.23
CA ARG A 34 -9.88 -6.28 -8.98
C ARG A 34 -9.58 -4.79 -9.08
N LEU A 35 -8.39 -4.40 -8.66
CA LEU A 35 -7.95 -3.00 -8.65
C LEU A 35 -6.66 -2.84 -9.44
N ALA A 36 -6.71 -1.98 -10.46
CA ALA A 36 -5.53 -1.47 -11.12
C ALA A 36 -5.12 -0.16 -10.43
N GLN A 37 -3.94 -0.15 -9.83
CA GLN A 37 -3.47 0.96 -9.02
C GLN A 37 -2.20 1.55 -9.65
N ASP A 38 -2.22 2.87 -9.95
CA ASP A 38 -1.04 3.64 -10.30
C ASP A 38 -0.73 4.58 -9.14
N ASN A 39 0.43 4.41 -8.52
CA ASN A 39 0.83 5.12 -7.32
C ASN A 39 1.90 6.16 -7.66
N ARG A 40 1.71 7.40 -7.21
CA ARG A 40 2.69 8.48 -7.30
C ARG A 40 2.98 9.02 -5.90
N PHE A 41 4.24 9.16 -5.57
CA PHE A 41 4.70 9.69 -4.28
C PHE A 41 5.26 11.09 -4.46
N PHE A 42 5.08 11.89 -3.39
CA PHE A 42 5.49 13.30 -3.39
C PHE A 42 6.23 13.64 -2.10
N ASP A 43 7.21 14.52 -2.22
CA ASP A 43 7.92 15.14 -1.09
C ASP A 43 8.49 16.49 -1.54
N THR A 44 8.99 17.27 -0.62
CA THR A 44 9.78 18.47 -0.95
C THR A 44 11.15 18.09 -1.50
N ALA A 45 11.81 19.02 -2.20
CA ALA A 45 13.16 18.81 -2.71
C ALA A 45 14.15 18.42 -1.61
N ASP A 46 13.98 18.97 -0.41
CA ASP A 46 14.80 18.69 0.78
C ASP A 46 14.25 17.54 1.65
N ARG A 47 13.24 16.78 1.17
CA ARG A 47 12.70 15.58 1.81
C ARG A 47 12.10 15.83 3.21
N ARG A 48 11.31 16.88 3.37
CA ARG A 48 10.71 17.24 4.68
C ARG A 48 9.77 16.17 5.20
N LEU A 49 8.90 15.60 4.33
CA LEU A 49 7.98 14.55 4.75
C LEU A 49 8.73 13.29 5.18
N ARG A 50 9.71 12.84 4.38
CA ARG A 50 10.53 11.67 4.72
C ARG A 50 11.28 11.87 6.05
N ARG A 51 11.85 13.06 6.30
CA ARG A 51 12.51 13.37 7.58
C ARG A 51 11.52 13.34 8.76
N ALA A 52 10.28 13.71 8.53
CA ALA A 52 9.20 13.62 9.52
C ALA A 52 8.59 12.21 9.63
N MET A 53 9.14 11.22 8.91
CA MET A 53 8.61 9.85 8.82
C MET A 53 7.18 9.79 8.28
N LEU A 54 6.86 10.71 7.39
CA LEU A 54 5.61 10.79 6.66
C LEU A 54 5.84 10.43 5.19
N ASN A 55 4.79 9.97 4.52
CA ASN A 55 4.75 9.92 3.06
C ASN A 55 3.40 10.42 2.56
N LEU A 56 3.41 11.03 1.39
CA LEU A 56 2.23 11.46 0.66
C LEU A 56 2.17 10.67 -0.64
N ARG A 57 1.06 9.99 -0.86
CA ARG A 57 0.77 9.21 -2.06
C ARG A 57 -0.53 9.67 -2.68
N LEU A 58 -0.53 9.83 -3.99
CA LEU A 58 -1.73 9.89 -4.80
C LEU A 58 -1.82 8.58 -5.61
N ARG A 59 -2.95 7.89 -5.49
CA ARG A 59 -3.21 6.61 -6.14
C ARG A 59 -4.42 6.73 -7.05
N ARG A 60 -4.21 6.56 -8.33
CA ARG A 60 -5.33 6.26 -9.22
C ARG A 60 -5.67 4.78 -9.07
N GLU A 61 -6.90 4.51 -8.67
CA GLU A 61 -7.43 3.17 -8.46
C GLU A 61 -8.62 2.97 -9.40
N ASN A 62 -8.39 2.24 -10.49
CA ASN A 62 -9.29 2.24 -11.64
C ASN A 62 -9.54 3.68 -12.13
N ASP A 63 -10.76 4.21 -11.95
CA ASP A 63 -11.15 5.56 -12.37
C ASP A 63 -11.23 6.56 -11.21
N ALA A 64 -10.96 6.13 -9.98
CA ALA A 64 -10.99 6.98 -8.80
C ALA A 64 -9.59 7.42 -8.38
N LEU A 65 -9.49 8.55 -7.67
CA LEU A 65 -8.22 9.08 -7.15
C LEU A 65 -8.27 9.16 -5.62
N LEU A 66 -7.36 8.44 -4.99
CA LEU A 66 -7.20 8.38 -3.54
C LEU A 66 -5.92 9.08 -3.13
N MET A 67 -6.03 10.09 -2.26
CA MET A 67 -4.90 10.63 -1.52
C MET A 67 -4.71 9.82 -0.24
N THR A 68 -3.49 9.38 0.01
CA THR A 68 -3.11 8.69 1.25
C THR A 68 -1.90 9.38 1.86
N CYS A 69 -1.97 9.69 3.14
CA CYS A 69 -0.82 10.07 3.95
C CYS A 69 -0.60 8.98 4.99
N LYS A 70 0.63 8.44 5.04
CA LYS A 70 1.01 7.48 6.08
C LYS A 70 2.02 8.13 7.01
N GLY A 71 1.77 7.99 8.31
CA GLY A 71 2.68 8.38 9.37
C GLY A 71 3.55 7.22 9.82
N ARG A 72 4.28 7.45 10.89
CA ARG A 72 5.29 6.57 11.46
C ARG A 72 4.86 5.10 11.46
N ALA A 73 5.71 4.27 10.90
CA ALA A 73 5.55 2.82 10.89
C ALA A 73 6.23 2.18 12.10
N GLY A 74 5.54 1.26 12.75
CA GLY A 74 6.15 0.23 13.55
C GLY A 74 6.22 -1.06 12.73
N ILE A 75 7.34 -1.78 12.78
CA ILE A 75 7.47 -3.10 12.18
C ILE A 75 7.61 -4.08 13.34
N GLY A 76 6.62 -4.98 13.46
CA GLY A 76 6.65 -6.08 14.40
C GLY A 76 7.42 -7.27 13.84
N ASN A 77 7.54 -8.33 14.65
CA ASN A 77 8.10 -9.59 14.21
C ASN A 77 7.20 -10.24 13.14
N ALA A 78 7.80 -10.98 12.21
CA ALA A 78 7.08 -11.82 11.25
C ALA A 78 6.24 -11.07 10.17
N GLY A 79 6.59 -9.84 9.82
CA GLY A 79 5.93 -9.10 8.72
C GLY A 79 4.71 -8.29 9.16
N GLU A 80 4.55 -8.01 10.45
CA GLU A 80 3.53 -7.10 10.94
C GLU A 80 3.97 -5.64 10.74
N HIS A 81 3.11 -4.83 10.15
CA HIS A 81 3.31 -3.39 9.96
C HIS A 81 2.18 -2.61 10.64
N ARG A 82 2.52 -1.47 11.25
CA ARG A 82 1.56 -0.55 11.89
C ARG A 82 1.82 0.87 11.42
N HIS A 83 0.79 1.51 10.90
CA HIS A 83 0.86 2.89 10.40
C HIS A 83 -0.31 3.71 10.92
N THR A 84 -0.06 4.99 11.20
CA THR A 84 -1.13 5.98 11.21
C THR A 84 -1.42 6.34 9.76
N GLU A 85 -2.66 6.27 9.35
CA GLU A 85 -3.07 6.54 7.98
C GLU A 85 -4.20 7.55 7.93
N TRP A 86 -4.14 8.42 6.93
CA TRP A 86 -5.16 9.38 6.55
C TRP A 86 -5.49 9.19 5.08
N GLU A 87 -6.75 8.98 4.76
CA GLU A 87 -7.22 8.77 3.39
C GLU A 87 -8.34 9.72 3.04
N GLU A 88 -8.33 10.19 1.78
CA GLU A 88 -9.37 11.04 1.22
C GLU A 88 -9.52 10.77 -0.28
N TRP A 89 -10.74 10.48 -0.72
CA TRP A 89 -11.06 10.43 -2.14
C TRP A 89 -11.14 11.85 -2.67
N ILE A 90 -10.38 12.14 -3.71
CA ILE A 90 -10.28 13.46 -4.32
C ILE A 90 -10.73 13.41 -5.79
N ASP A 91 -10.92 14.58 -6.40
CA ASP A 91 -11.38 14.68 -7.78
C ASP A 91 -10.38 14.00 -8.73
N PRO A 92 -10.79 12.97 -9.49
CA PRO A 92 -9.91 12.24 -10.38
C PRO A 92 -9.32 13.08 -11.52
N THR A 93 -9.89 14.25 -11.83
CA THR A 93 -9.35 15.18 -12.84
C THR A 93 -7.96 15.70 -12.46
N TRP A 94 -7.61 15.69 -11.18
CA TRP A 94 -6.28 16.10 -10.71
C TRP A 94 -5.15 15.17 -11.18
N TRP A 95 -5.47 13.98 -11.68
CA TRP A 95 -4.45 13.09 -12.22
C TRP A 95 -3.71 13.70 -13.42
N VAL A 96 -4.36 14.55 -14.21
CA VAL A 96 -3.73 15.28 -15.32
C VAL A 96 -2.67 16.25 -14.80
N ASP A 97 -2.98 16.99 -13.73
CA ASP A 97 -2.01 17.90 -13.09
C ASP A 97 -0.80 17.12 -12.51
N ILE A 98 -1.02 15.91 -12.00
CA ILE A 98 0.03 15.03 -11.49
C ILE A 98 0.96 14.58 -12.63
N ASP A 99 0.41 14.13 -13.75
CA ASP A 99 1.18 13.67 -14.90
C ASP A 99 1.99 14.83 -15.53
N ASP A 100 1.46 16.06 -15.46
CA ASP A 100 2.14 17.27 -15.91
C ASP A 100 3.11 17.87 -14.88
N GLY A 101 3.24 17.26 -13.70
CA GLY A 101 4.12 17.73 -12.62
C GLY A 101 3.67 19.04 -11.94
N ARG A 102 2.38 19.39 -12.05
CA ARG A 102 1.80 20.66 -11.56
C ARG A 102 0.96 20.50 -10.29
N LEU A 103 1.31 19.59 -9.41
CA LEU A 103 0.54 19.37 -8.19
C LEU A 103 0.72 20.56 -7.22
N ASP A 104 -0.36 21.28 -6.97
CA ASP A 104 -0.42 22.35 -5.98
C ASP A 104 -0.82 21.78 -4.60
N ALA A 105 0.14 21.79 -3.66
CA ALA A 105 -0.08 21.30 -2.29
C ALA A 105 -1.21 22.07 -1.57
N ALA A 106 -1.42 23.35 -1.86
CA ALA A 106 -2.45 24.15 -1.19
C ALA A 106 -3.88 23.68 -1.53
N ARG A 107 -4.05 22.98 -2.65
CA ARG A 107 -5.33 22.41 -3.09
C ARG A 107 -5.62 21.05 -2.47
N LEU A 108 -4.62 20.36 -1.92
CA LEU A 108 -4.80 19.03 -1.34
C LEU A 108 -5.41 19.13 0.07
N PRO A 109 -6.35 18.23 0.43
CA PRO A 109 -6.88 18.13 1.78
C PRO A 109 -5.88 17.41 2.72
N LEU A 110 -4.66 17.98 2.87
CA LEU A 110 -3.58 17.38 3.65
C LEU A 110 -3.93 17.37 5.15
N PRO A 111 -3.60 16.28 5.88
CA PRO A 111 -3.71 16.26 7.33
C PRO A 111 -2.72 17.21 7.97
N GLU A 112 -3.06 17.69 9.18
CA GLU A 112 -2.28 18.71 9.88
C GLU A 112 -0.79 18.36 10.05
N PRO A 113 -0.40 17.12 10.44
CA PRO A 113 1.02 16.75 10.54
C PRO A 113 1.79 16.88 9.23
N VAL A 114 1.12 16.60 8.10
CA VAL A 114 1.72 16.72 6.76
C VAL A 114 1.86 18.19 6.38
N ARG A 115 0.83 19.03 6.61
CA ARG A 115 0.90 20.48 6.39
C ARG A 115 2.01 21.15 7.18
N GLN A 116 2.13 20.80 8.47
CA GLN A 116 3.18 21.34 9.35
C GLN A 116 4.57 20.94 8.86
N SER A 117 4.75 19.68 8.45
CA SER A 117 6.04 19.19 7.95
C SER A 117 6.40 19.80 6.60
N LEU A 118 5.41 20.02 5.74
CA LEU A 118 5.59 20.65 4.43
C LEU A 118 5.98 22.12 4.57
N GLY A 119 5.30 22.88 5.46
CA GLY A 119 5.49 24.31 5.63
C GLY A 119 5.23 25.06 4.32
N ASP A 120 6.21 25.85 3.89
CA ASP A 120 6.24 26.57 2.61
C ASP A 120 6.88 25.78 1.45
N GLY A 121 7.19 24.49 1.67
CA GLY A 121 7.86 23.65 0.70
C GLY A 121 6.94 23.24 -0.45
N GLU A 122 7.46 23.29 -1.67
CA GLU A 122 6.78 22.78 -2.86
C GLU A 122 6.86 21.27 -2.96
N LEU A 123 5.78 20.63 -3.42
CA LEU A 123 5.73 19.19 -3.66
C LEU A 123 6.34 18.86 -5.03
N HIS A 124 7.26 17.90 -5.02
CA HIS A 124 7.86 17.32 -6.20
C HIS A 124 7.54 15.84 -6.30
N ALA A 125 7.26 15.36 -7.51
CA ALA A 125 7.05 13.93 -7.73
C ALA A 125 8.36 13.16 -7.52
N LEU A 126 8.30 12.11 -6.70
CA LEU A 126 9.39 11.14 -6.52
C LEU A 126 9.35 10.03 -7.56
N GLY A 127 8.24 9.90 -8.28
CA GLY A 127 7.88 8.75 -9.08
C GLY A 127 6.91 7.82 -8.36
N GLY A 128 6.90 6.54 -8.75
CA GLY A 128 5.95 5.60 -8.16
C GLY A 128 6.05 4.20 -8.76
N PHE A 129 4.99 3.42 -8.59
CA PHE A 129 4.88 2.05 -9.10
C PHE A 129 3.43 1.71 -9.44
N ARG A 130 3.24 0.68 -10.23
CA ARG A 130 1.93 0.10 -10.54
C ARG A 130 1.68 -1.15 -9.73
N ASN A 131 0.44 -1.36 -9.32
CA ASN A 131 0.04 -2.54 -8.58
C ASN A 131 -1.28 -3.09 -9.13
N LEU A 132 -1.35 -4.39 -9.30
CA LEU A 132 -2.60 -5.12 -9.54
C LEU A 132 -2.96 -5.80 -8.24
N ARG A 133 -4.11 -5.44 -7.66
CA ARG A 133 -4.61 -5.96 -6.38
C ARG A 133 -5.86 -6.79 -6.58
N LEU A 134 -5.89 -7.95 -5.95
CA LEU A 134 -7.08 -8.76 -5.76
C LEU A 134 -7.49 -8.67 -4.30
N GLU A 135 -8.66 -8.09 -4.04
CA GLU A 135 -9.21 -7.96 -2.68
C GLU A 135 -10.23 -9.05 -2.41
N PHE A 136 -10.10 -9.70 -1.26
CA PHE A 136 -11.03 -10.74 -0.80
C PHE A 136 -11.49 -10.44 0.62
N HIS A 137 -12.80 -10.55 0.84
CA HIS A 137 -13.40 -10.45 2.16
C HIS A 137 -13.74 -11.85 2.69
N HIS A 138 -13.23 -12.18 3.87
CA HIS A 138 -13.53 -13.48 4.48
C HIS A 138 -14.81 -13.40 5.33
N PRO A 139 -15.91 -14.11 4.99
CA PRO A 139 -17.19 -13.99 5.71
C PRO A 139 -17.11 -14.36 7.20
N GLY A 140 -16.23 -15.33 7.53
CA GLY A 140 -16.00 -15.79 8.90
C GLY A 140 -14.95 -14.99 9.69
N GLN A 141 -14.35 -13.96 9.08
CA GLN A 141 -13.33 -13.10 9.69
C GLN A 141 -13.67 -11.63 9.40
N PRO A 142 -14.81 -11.12 9.94
CA PRO A 142 -15.15 -9.73 9.76
C PRO A 142 -14.04 -8.86 10.36
N GLY A 143 -13.55 -7.89 9.61
CA GLY A 143 -12.40 -7.06 9.99
C GLY A 143 -11.05 -7.59 9.51
N ALA A 144 -11.01 -8.63 8.64
CA ALA A 144 -9.85 -9.01 7.87
C ALA A 144 -10.09 -8.77 6.37
N LEU A 145 -9.23 -7.98 5.75
CA LEU A 145 -9.18 -7.79 4.31
C LEU A 145 -7.90 -8.43 3.77
N LEU A 146 -8.05 -9.35 2.81
CA LEU A 146 -6.91 -9.98 2.15
C LEU A 146 -6.65 -9.28 0.83
N CYS A 147 -5.45 -8.78 0.66
CA CYS A 147 -4.98 -8.10 -0.54
C CYS A 147 -3.85 -8.91 -1.16
N LEU A 148 -4.12 -9.51 -2.32
CA LEU A 148 -3.10 -10.23 -3.07
C LEU A 148 -2.58 -9.32 -4.19
N ASP A 149 -1.32 -8.91 -4.06
CA ASP A 149 -0.70 -7.88 -4.88
C ASP A 149 0.35 -8.42 -5.85
N ARG A 150 0.35 -7.87 -7.05
CA ARG A 150 1.44 -7.93 -8.01
C ARG A 150 1.90 -6.50 -8.29
N THR A 151 3.07 -6.13 -7.78
CA THR A 151 3.64 -4.78 -7.89
C THR A 151 4.74 -4.74 -8.94
N ASP A 152 4.60 -3.84 -9.91
CA ASP A 152 5.63 -3.53 -10.90
C ASP A 152 6.33 -2.22 -10.55
N PHE A 153 7.59 -2.30 -10.22
CA PHE A 153 8.47 -1.17 -9.94
C PHE A 153 9.14 -0.67 -11.22
N LEU A 154 8.36 -0.03 -12.10
CA LEU A 154 8.82 0.66 -13.32
C LEU A 154 9.58 -0.27 -14.29
N GLY A 155 9.18 -1.53 -14.40
CA GLY A 155 9.80 -2.53 -15.26
C GLY A 155 11.15 -3.07 -14.77
N GLN A 156 11.67 -2.55 -13.66
CA GLN A 156 12.93 -3.02 -13.08
C GLN A 156 12.75 -4.30 -12.26
N ARG A 157 11.63 -4.41 -11.56
CA ARG A 157 11.31 -5.51 -10.65
C ARG A 157 9.82 -5.72 -10.51
N THR A 158 9.39 -6.96 -10.46
CA THR A 158 8.02 -7.35 -10.08
C THR A 158 8.08 -8.11 -8.77
N ASP A 159 7.30 -7.65 -7.78
CA ASP A 159 7.11 -8.32 -6.49
C ASP A 159 5.69 -8.86 -6.38
N TYR A 160 5.56 -9.94 -5.61
CA TYR A 160 4.29 -10.56 -5.28
C TYR A 160 4.16 -10.64 -3.77
N GLU A 161 3.01 -10.25 -3.22
CA GLU A 161 2.80 -10.29 -1.77
C GLU A 161 1.33 -10.51 -1.41
N LEU A 162 1.13 -11.14 -0.26
CA LEU A 162 -0.13 -11.18 0.45
C LEU A 162 -0.07 -10.16 1.59
N GLU A 163 -1.02 -9.24 1.62
CA GLU A 163 -1.27 -8.35 2.76
C GLU A 163 -2.58 -8.77 3.41
N ILE A 164 -2.62 -8.77 4.74
CA ILE A 164 -3.84 -9.01 5.51
C ILE A 164 -4.00 -7.82 6.44
N GLU A 165 -4.92 -6.91 6.10
CA GLU A 165 -5.33 -5.84 6.99
C GLU A 165 -6.21 -6.43 8.10
N THR A 166 -5.91 -6.14 9.36
CA THR A 166 -6.57 -6.82 10.46
C THR A 166 -6.46 -6.09 11.80
N THR A 167 -7.46 -6.27 12.64
CA THR A 167 -7.42 -5.84 14.06
C THR A 167 -6.94 -6.95 15.01
N ALA A 168 -6.67 -8.16 14.50
CA ALA A 168 -6.24 -9.32 15.29
C ALA A 168 -5.02 -10.03 14.64
N PRO A 169 -3.85 -9.34 14.53
CA PRO A 169 -2.73 -9.81 13.72
C PRO A 169 -2.18 -11.18 14.15
N GLU A 170 -2.00 -11.44 15.43
CA GLU A 170 -1.45 -12.73 15.90
C GLU A 170 -2.34 -13.92 15.54
N ARG A 171 -3.66 -13.75 15.73
CA ARG A 171 -4.65 -14.78 15.39
C ARG A 171 -4.64 -15.05 13.89
N HIS A 172 -4.77 -14.02 13.08
CA HIS A 172 -4.82 -14.17 11.63
C HIS A 172 -3.49 -14.65 11.05
N ALA A 173 -2.34 -14.22 11.61
CA ALA A 173 -1.04 -14.77 11.21
C ALA A 173 -0.97 -16.28 11.39
N SER A 174 -1.40 -16.81 12.56
CA SER A 174 -1.39 -18.24 12.84
C SER A 174 -2.34 -19.03 11.92
N GLU A 175 -3.57 -18.55 11.75
CA GLU A 175 -4.60 -19.20 10.93
C GLU A 175 -4.19 -19.24 9.45
N TRP A 176 -3.74 -18.11 8.91
CA TRP A 176 -3.37 -18.01 7.51
C TRP A 176 -2.08 -18.75 7.18
N ARG A 177 -1.09 -18.77 8.05
CA ARG A 177 0.12 -19.59 7.84
C ARG A 177 -0.22 -21.07 7.66
N LYS A 178 -1.04 -21.64 8.54
CA LYS A 178 -1.48 -23.04 8.42
C LYS A 178 -2.20 -23.32 7.11
N ARG A 179 -3.02 -22.37 6.66
CA ARG A 179 -3.76 -22.50 5.41
C ARG A 179 -2.83 -22.43 4.19
N LEU A 180 -1.91 -21.48 4.17
CA LEU A 180 -0.91 -21.33 3.12
C LEU A 180 -0.02 -22.57 3.01
N ASP A 181 0.43 -23.10 4.15
CA ASP A 181 1.18 -24.36 4.21
C ASP A 181 0.37 -25.51 3.62
N SER A 182 -0.92 -25.61 3.93
CA SER A 182 -1.80 -26.67 3.40
C SER A 182 -2.00 -26.58 1.88
N TRP A 183 -1.84 -25.42 1.29
CA TRP A 183 -1.90 -25.17 -0.15
C TRP A 183 -0.52 -25.22 -0.82
N GLY A 184 0.54 -25.51 -0.06
CA GLY A 184 1.91 -25.54 -0.58
C GLY A 184 2.46 -24.18 -0.99
N VAL A 185 1.90 -23.10 -0.46
CA VAL A 185 2.32 -21.72 -0.76
C VAL A 185 3.40 -21.29 0.22
N ALA A 186 4.64 -21.18 -0.27
CA ALA A 186 5.75 -20.67 0.51
C ALA A 186 5.64 -19.14 0.70
N ILE A 187 5.86 -18.69 1.93
CA ILE A 187 5.82 -17.28 2.30
C ILE A 187 7.10 -16.85 3.01
N THR A 188 7.47 -15.59 2.83
CA THR A 188 8.55 -14.94 3.60
C THR A 188 8.02 -13.64 4.23
N PRO A 189 8.35 -13.32 5.50
CA PRO A 189 7.98 -12.04 6.07
C PRO A 189 8.50 -10.88 5.22
N GLN A 190 7.62 -9.96 4.83
CA GLN A 190 8.02 -8.78 4.08
C GLN A 190 8.29 -7.63 5.06
N MET A 191 9.56 -7.32 5.28
CA MET A 191 9.99 -6.32 6.26
C MET A 191 10.03 -4.90 5.70
N MET A 192 9.99 -4.74 4.39
CA MET A 192 10.02 -3.42 3.75
C MET A 192 8.65 -3.07 3.15
N THR A 193 8.20 -1.84 3.35
CA THR A 193 7.01 -1.33 2.65
C THR A 193 7.27 -1.22 1.14
N LYS A 194 6.21 -1.23 0.32
CA LYS A 194 6.32 -0.97 -1.13
C LYS A 194 7.03 0.36 -1.41
N PHE A 195 6.72 1.40 -0.63
CA PHE A 195 7.38 2.70 -0.74
C PHE A 195 8.89 2.62 -0.47
N ALA A 196 9.32 1.93 0.59
CA ALA A 196 10.74 1.78 0.90
C ALA A 196 11.49 1.00 -0.21
N ARG A 197 10.88 -0.06 -0.77
CA ARG A 197 11.44 -0.78 -1.92
C ARG A 197 11.55 0.10 -3.17
N PHE A 198 10.49 0.89 -3.44
CA PHE A 198 10.51 1.85 -4.54
C PHE A 198 11.66 2.85 -4.41
N LEU A 199 11.84 3.46 -3.22
CA LEU A 199 12.95 4.40 -2.99
C LEU A 199 14.33 3.75 -3.20
N THR A 200 14.49 2.49 -2.76
CA THR A 200 15.75 1.75 -2.96
C THR A 200 16.04 1.51 -4.44
N LEU A 201 15.02 1.21 -5.24
CA LEU A 201 15.18 0.93 -6.68
C LEU A 201 15.33 2.19 -7.51
N SER A 202 14.65 3.28 -7.15
CA SER A 202 14.69 4.56 -7.90
C SER A 202 15.91 5.41 -7.56
N GLY A 203 16.60 5.16 -6.44
CA GLY A 203 17.68 6.01 -5.94
C GLY A 203 17.20 7.37 -5.42
N ALA A 204 15.90 7.52 -5.14
CA ALA A 204 15.24 8.77 -4.75
C ALA A 204 15.37 9.12 -3.26
#